data_53872ac3161b132d8ec12327f5cddf83
#
_entry.id   53872ac3161b132d8ec12327f5cddf83
#
_cell.length_a   1.000
_cell.length_b   1.000
_cell.length_c   1.000
_cell.angle_alpha   90.00
_cell.angle_beta   90.00
_cell.angle_gamma   90.00
#
_symmetry.space_group_name_H-M   'P 1'
#
loop_
_entity.id
_entity.type
_entity.pdbx_description
1 polymer ?
#
loop_
_entity_poly.entity_id
_entity_poly.type
_entity_poly.pdbx_seq_one_letter_code
_entity_poly.pdbx_strand_id
1 'polypeptide(L)'
;SDGMGSGEKACRESTLVMELLEELLEAGFPAKAAIQMINTTLVMGREEIHFSTVDLSMFDLYTGECRLIKAGASSTFIKKGNKVERISSSSLPIGVMHSIEIESVQRTLEDGDFVVMITDGVLDALPVGEQDLLMETIIGGTTGGNPKELAHHILEQVLNWTGEEPMDDMTCLLYTSDAAD
;
A
#
# COMPACT_ATOMS: atom_id res chain seq x y z
N SER A 1 -4.06 -2.95 -4.29
CA SER A 1 -5.07 -2.19 -5.08
C SER A 1 -6.39 -2.20 -4.33
N ASP A 2 -7.02 -1.05 -4.29
CA ASP A 2 -8.37 -0.92 -3.76
C ASP A 2 -9.25 -0.26 -4.83
N GLY A 3 -10.40 -0.91 -5.14
CA GLY A 3 -11.39 -0.40 -6.09
C GLY A 3 -12.33 0.56 -5.35
N MET A 4 -12.51 1.76 -5.89
CA MET A 4 -13.36 2.76 -5.27
C MET A 4 -14.85 2.38 -5.32
N GLY A 5 -15.50 2.49 -4.18
CA GLY A 5 -16.88 2.08 -3.96
C GLY A 5 -16.94 0.88 -3.04
N SER A 6 -18.11 0.27 -2.93
CA SER A 6 -18.32 -0.90 -2.08
C SER A 6 -18.90 -2.06 -2.87
N GLY A 7 -18.62 -3.29 -2.41
CA GLY A 7 -19.25 -4.49 -2.90
C GLY A 7 -18.54 -5.16 -4.09
N GLU A 8 -19.24 -6.09 -4.72
CA GLU A 8 -18.69 -7.01 -5.72
C GLU A 8 -18.06 -6.31 -6.94
N LYS A 9 -18.55 -5.13 -7.32
CA LYS A 9 -18.04 -4.36 -8.45
C LYS A 9 -16.63 -3.80 -8.17
N ALA A 10 -16.45 -3.17 -7.01
CA ALA A 10 -15.14 -2.64 -6.60
C ALA A 10 -14.10 -3.75 -6.46
N CYS A 11 -14.49 -4.89 -5.88
CA CYS A 11 -13.64 -6.07 -5.76
C CYS A 11 -13.20 -6.60 -7.14
N ARG A 12 -14.10 -6.71 -8.11
CA ARG A 12 -13.77 -7.17 -9.48
C ARG A 12 -12.83 -6.21 -10.19
N GLU A 13 -12.95 -4.92 -9.97
CA GLU A 13 -12.08 -3.92 -10.59
C GLU A 13 -10.67 -3.94 -10.01
N SER A 14 -10.56 -3.98 -8.69
CA SER A 14 -9.24 -4.10 -8.06
C SER A 14 -8.55 -5.42 -8.45
N THR A 15 -9.29 -6.52 -8.54
CA THR A 15 -8.77 -7.80 -9.02
C THR A 15 -8.25 -7.68 -10.46
N LEU A 16 -9.03 -7.10 -11.37
CA LEU A 16 -8.62 -6.90 -12.76
C LEU A 16 -7.36 -6.03 -12.87
N VAL A 17 -7.28 -4.96 -12.09
CA VAL A 17 -6.08 -4.10 -12.05
C VAL A 17 -4.85 -4.89 -11.61
N MET A 18 -5.01 -5.73 -10.57
CA MET A 18 -3.91 -6.57 -10.07
C MET A 18 -3.46 -7.61 -11.09
N GLU A 19 -4.39 -8.33 -11.71
CA GLU A 19 -4.09 -9.32 -12.74
C GLU A 19 -3.36 -8.70 -13.93
N LEU A 20 -3.87 -7.58 -14.46
CA LEU A 20 -3.22 -6.87 -15.57
C LEU A 20 -1.83 -6.34 -15.19
N LEU A 21 -1.66 -5.84 -13.96
CA LEU A 21 -0.38 -5.37 -13.49
C LEU A 21 0.64 -6.50 -13.39
N GLU A 22 0.24 -7.64 -12.83
CA GLU A 22 1.05 -8.85 -12.74
C GLU A 22 1.50 -9.34 -14.13
N GLU A 23 0.56 -9.51 -15.07
CA GLU A 23 0.86 -9.93 -16.45
C GLU A 23 1.84 -8.98 -17.15
N LEU A 24 1.66 -7.67 -17.02
CA LEU A 24 2.55 -6.69 -17.63
C LEU A 24 3.96 -6.71 -17.01
N LEU A 25 4.04 -6.86 -15.69
CA LEU A 25 5.33 -6.96 -14.98
C LEU A 25 6.07 -8.25 -15.36
N GLU A 26 5.37 -9.39 -15.42
CA GLU A 26 5.93 -10.67 -15.87
C GLU A 26 6.38 -10.62 -17.32
N ALA A 27 5.68 -9.89 -18.19
CA ALA A 27 6.08 -9.63 -19.56
C ALA A 27 7.28 -8.66 -19.69
N GLY A 28 7.81 -8.15 -18.57
CA GLY A 28 8.99 -7.30 -18.51
C GLY A 28 8.73 -5.81 -18.73
N PHE A 29 7.49 -5.34 -18.67
CA PHE A 29 7.21 -3.92 -18.74
C PHE A 29 7.69 -3.20 -17.47
N PRO A 30 8.28 -2.00 -17.61
CA PRO A 30 8.58 -1.16 -16.44
C PRO A 30 7.29 -0.83 -15.67
N ALA A 31 7.32 -0.94 -14.34
CA ALA A 31 6.13 -0.79 -13.50
C ALA A 31 5.34 0.50 -13.74
N LYS A 32 6.03 1.64 -13.89
CA LYS A 32 5.36 2.91 -14.22
C LYS A 32 4.64 2.86 -15.58
N ALA A 33 5.24 2.21 -16.57
CA ALA A 33 4.62 2.04 -17.90
C ALA A 33 3.39 1.13 -17.81
N ALA A 34 3.48 0.03 -17.09
CA ALA A 34 2.37 -0.88 -16.85
C ALA A 34 1.19 -0.17 -16.19
N ILE A 35 1.42 0.57 -15.10
CA ILE A 35 0.38 1.36 -14.41
C ILE A 35 -0.22 2.41 -15.34
N GLN A 36 0.59 3.10 -16.16
CA GLN A 36 0.08 4.10 -17.12
C GLN A 36 -0.79 3.45 -18.21
N MET A 37 -0.45 2.25 -18.68
CA MET A 37 -1.25 1.50 -19.66
C MET A 37 -2.60 1.11 -19.06
N ILE A 38 -2.60 0.59 -17.84
CA ILE A 38 -3.82 0.24 -17.11
C ILE A 38 -4.68 1.49 -16.90
N ASN A 39 -4.08 2.60 -16.44
CA ASN A 39 -4.78 3.88 -16.29
C ASN A 39 -5.48 4.30 -17.60
N THR A 40 -4.76 4.25 -18.72
CA THR A 40 -5.32 4.61 -20.02
C THR A 40 -6.50 3.70 -20.40
N THR A 41 -6.39 2.40 -20.14
CA THR A 41 -7.48 1.44 -20.39
C THR A 41 -8.70 1.74 -19.53
N LEU A 42 -8.49 2.06 -18.26
CA LEU A 42 -9.58 2.42 -17.35
C LEU A 42 -10.28 3.72 -17.77
N VAL A 43 -9.58 4.71 -18.26
CA VAL A 43 -10.16 5.99 -18.68
C VAL A 43 -10.88 5.88 -20.03
N MET A 44 -10.37 5.09 -20.98
CA MET A 44 -10.90 5.02 -22.35
C MET A 44 -12.12 4.12 -22.52
N GLY A 45 -12.33 3.18 -21.61
CA GLY A 45 -13.29 2.09 -21.81
C GLY A 45 -14.76 2.38 -21.44
N ARG A 46 -15.27 3.65 -21.13
CA ARG A 46 -16.40 3.66 -20.20
C ARG A 46 -17.46 4.75 -20.25
N GLU A 47 -18.67 4.27 -20.05
CA GLU A 47 -19.86 5.06 -19.67
C GLU A 47 -19.87 5.42 -18.16
N GLU A 48 -19.15 4.67 -17.31
CA GLU A 48 -19.03 4.93 -15.88
C GLU A 48 -17.56 5.15 -15.48
N ILE A 49 -17.34 6.03 -14.53
CA ILE A 49 -16.01 6.34 -13.97
C ILE A 49 -15.63 5.19 -13.02
N HIS A 50 -14.53 4.54 -13.32
CA HIS A 50 -13.94 3.50 -12.47
C HIS A 50 -12.52 3.90 -12.13
N PHE A 51 -12.21 3.95 -10.88
CA PHE A 51 -10.87 4.27 -10.42
C PHE A 51 -10.45 3.34 -9.29
N SER A 52 -9.17 3.11 -9.21
CA SER A 52 -8.59 2.23 -8.22
C SER A 52 -7.27 2.80 -7.72
N THR A 53 -6.94 2.51 -6.48
CA THR A 53 -5.63 2.82 -5.93
C THR A 53 -4.63 1.75 -6.35
N VAL A 54 -3.35 2.12 -6.45
CA VAL A 54 -2.26 1.17 -6.64
C VAL A 54 -1.14 1.49 -5.65
N ASP A 55 -0.79 0.50 -4.85
CA ASP A 55 0.38 0.51 -3.98
C ASP A 55 1.23 -0.71 -4.32
N LEU A 56 2.39 -0.48 -4.93
CA LEU A 56 3.28 -1.52 -5.43
C LEU A 56 4.65 -1.41 -4.77
N SER A 57 5.06 -2.48 -4.10
CA SER A 57 6.41 -2.63 -3.55
C SER A 57 7.16 -3.71 -4.31
N MET A 58 8.32 -3.38 -4.83
CA MET A 58 9.23 -4.27 -5.54
C MET A 58 10.53 -4.39 -4.76
N PHE A 59 10.97 -5.62 -4.49
CA PHE A 59 12.14 -5.91 -3.69
C PHE A 59 13.18 -6.65 -4.53
N ASP A 60 14.41 -6.16 -4.52
CA ASP A 60 15.57 -6.91 -4.98
C ASP A 60 16.16 -7.64 -3.75
N LEU A 61 15.97 -8.95 -3.71
CA LEU A 61 16.37 -9.79 -2.58
C LEU A 61 17.89 -9.94 -2.43
N TYR A 62 18.66 -9.56 -3.47
CA TYR A 62 20.14 -9.63 -3.41
C TYR A 62 20.76 -8.34 -2.90
N THR A 63 20.16 -7.20 -3.22
CA THR A 63 20.70 -5.88 -2.89
C THR A 63 19.99 -5.22 -1.72
N GLY A 64 18.83 -5.75 -1.30
CA GLY A 64 17.94 -5.10 -0.33
C GLY A 64 17.26 -3.84 -0.88
N GLU A 65 17.37 -3.58 -2.19
CA GLU A 65 16.71 -2.43 -2.80
C GLU A 65 15.18 -2.62 -2.83
N CYS A 66 14.48 -1.67 -2.24
CA CYS A 66 13.03 -1.60 -2.26
C CYS A 66 12.57 -0.40 -3.09
N ARG A 67 11.71 -0.63 -4.06
CA ARG A 67 11.07 0.41 -4.87
C ARG A 67 9.58 0.44 -4.58
N LEU A 68 9.11 1.58 -4.08
CA LEU A 68 7.72 1.84 -3.76
C LEU A 68 7.12 2.72 -4.85
N ILE A 69 6.00 2.30 -5.42
CA ILE A 69 5.30 3.02 -6.49
C ILE A 69 3.84 3.16 -6.09
N LYS A 70 3.35 4.39 -6.05
CA LYS A 70 2.02 4.70 -5.52
C LYS A 70 1.19 5.51 -6.53
N ALA A 71 -0.10 5.20 -6.59
CA ALA A 71 -1.11 5.97 -7.29
C ALA A 71 -2.40 5.98 -6.45
N GLY A 72 -2.67 7.10 -5.76
CA GLY A 72 -3.84 7.30 -4.90
C GLY A 72 -3.89 6.41 -3.65
N ALA A 73 -2.83 5.71 -3.32
CA ALA A 73 -2.81 4.74 -2.23
C ALA A 73 -2.44 5.37 -0.88
N SER A 74 -2.89 4.74 0.19
CA SER A 74 -2.58 5.09 1.58
C SER A 74 -1.08 5.10 1.87
N SER A 75 -0.68 5.70 2.99
CA SER A 75 0.74 5.76 3.39
C SER A 75 1.34 4.36 3.60
N THR A 76 2.59 4.20 3.19
CA THR A 76 3.42 3.03 3.50
C THR A 76 4.49 3.44 4.49
N PHE A 77 4.82 2.58 5.42
CA PHE A 77 5.79 2.87 6.48
C PHE A 77 6.98 1.93 6.39
N ILE A 78 8.19 2.49 6.54
CA ILE A 78 9.42 1.72 6.66
C ILE A 78 9.92 1.85 8.09
N LYS A 79 9.96 0.72 8.81
CA LYS A 79 10.48 0.66 10.17
C LYS A 79 11.93 0.17 10.14
N LYS A 80 12.83 0.99 10.69
CA LYS A 80 14.26 0.71 10.89
C LYS A 80 14.61 0.82 12.37
N GLY A 81 14.68 -0.31 13.04
CA GLY A 81 14.79 -0.31 14.50
C GLY A 81 13.61 0.43 15.15
N ASN A 82 13.89 1.50 15.87
CA ASN A 82 12.85 2.35 16.49
C ASN A 82 12.41 3.55 15.65
N LYS A 83 12.99 3.72 14.47
CA LYS A 83 12.62 4.79 13.54
C LYS A 83 11.60 4.32 12.53
N VAL A 84 10.62 5.15 12.25
CA VAL A 84 9.60 4.89 11.22
C VAL A 84 9.68 6.02 10.22
N GLU A 85 9.87 5.67 8.96
CA GLU A 85 9.79 6.59 7.82
C GLU A 85 8.45 6.38 7.12
N ARG A 86 7.69 7.45 6.93
CA ARG A 86 6.44 7.43 6.18
C ARG A 86 6.69 7.77 4.72
N ILE A 87 6.13 6.98 3.82
CA ILE A 87 6.10 7.21 2.38
C ILE A 87 4.64 7.46 1.98
N SER A 88 4.30 8.70 1.74
CA SER A 88 2.98 9.12 1.26
C SER A 88 3.04 9.53 -0.21
N SER A 89 1.90 9.54 -0.88
CA SER A 89 1.74 10.00 -2.25
C SER A 89 0.61 11.01 -2.32
N SER A 90 0.80 12.03 -3.14
CA SER A 90 -0.24 13.00 -3.49
C SER A 90 -0.88 12.71 -4.86
N SER A 91 -0.46 11.62 -5.51
CA SER A 91 -0.98 11.23 -6.80
C SER A 91 -2.44 10.76 -6.72
N LEU A 92 -3.17 10.98 -7.81
CA LEU A 92 -4.54 10.51 -7.92
C LEU A 92 -4.59 8.99 -8.18
N PRO A 93 -5.70 8.33 -7.82
CA PRO A 93 -5.98 6.95 -8.23
C PRO A 93 -5.96 6.81 -9.76
N ILE A 94 -5.64 5.60 -10.23
CA ILE A 94 -5.74 5.28 -11.65
C ILE A 94 -7.20 5.26 -12.10
N GLY A 95 -7.44 5.66 -13.36
CA GLY A 95 -8.79 5.74 -13.93
C GLY A 95 -9.48 7.10 -13.79
N VAL A 96 -8.96 7.99 -12.94
CA VAL A 96 -9.54 9.33 -12.70
C VAL A 96 -9.25 10.28 -13.86
N MET A 97 -8.02 10.27 -14.39
CA MET A 97 -7.56 11.19 -15.42
C MET A 97 -6.73 10.47 -16.48
N HIS A 98 -6.73 11.00 -17.72
CA HIS A 98 -5.93 10.46 -18.83
C HIS A 98 -4.43 10.43 -18.54
N SER A 99 -3.93 11.40 -17.80
CA SER A 99 -2.53 11.46 -17.39
C SER A 99 -2.46 11.63 -15.88
N ILE A 100 -1.81 10.69 -15.21
CA ILE A 100 -1.54 10.74 -13.78
C ILE A 100 -0.05 10.78 -13.54
N GLU A 101 0.36 11.46 -12.49
CA GLU A 101 1.73 11.41 -12.00
C GLU A 101 1.88 10.18 -11.10
N ILE A 102 2.80 9.28 -11.46
CA ILE A 102 3.08 8.06 -10.71
C ILE A 102 4.34 8.29 -9.90
N GLU A 103 4.17 8.43 -8.60
CA GLU A 103 5.29 8.62 -7.68
C GLU A 103 6.05 7.31 -7.47
N SER A 104 7.37 7.42 -7.34
CA SER A 104 8.23 6.27 -7.08
C SER A 104 9.36 6.68 -6.15
N VAL A 105 9.47 5.96 -5.06
CA VAL A 105 10.50 6.15 -4.04
C VAL A 105 11.35 4.89 -3.96
N GLN A 106 12.66 5.05 -3.83
CA GLN A 106 13.60 3.94 -3.69
C GLN A 106 14.29 4.02 -2.33
N ARG A 107 14.39 2.88 -1.66
CA ARG A 107 15.07 2.74 -0.37
C ARG A 107 15.89 1.46 -0.37
N THR A 108 16.93 1.43 0.44
CA THR A 108 17.66 0.20 0.74
C THR A 108 17.23 -0.27 2.11
N LEU A 109 16.80 -1.52 2.20
CA LEU A 109 16.43 -2.18 3.43
C LEU A 109 17.63 -2.97 3.95
N GLU A 110 17.77 -2.98 5.26
CA GLU A 110 18.75 -3.77 5.98
C GLU A 110 18.05 -4.90 6.72
N ASP A 111 18.81 -5.86 7.19
CA ASP A 111 18.29 -6.96 8.00
C ASP A 111 17.50 -6.46 9.22
N GLY A 112 16.29 -7.01 9.39
CA GLY A 112 15.36 -6.58 10.44
C GLY A 112 14.56 -5.32 10.14
N ASP A 113 14.69 -4.71 8.95
CA ASP A 113 13.81 -3.63 8.52
C ASP A 113 12.44 -4.19 8.09
N PHE A 114 11.39 -3.41 8.31
CA PHE A 114 10.03 -3.75 7.88
C PHE A 114 9.47 -2.73 6.90
N VAL A 115 8.77 -3.20 5.88
CA VAL A 115 7.86 -2.40 5.08
C VAL A 115 6.44 -2.75 5.47
N VAL A 116 5.66 -1.76 5.87
CA VAL A 116 4.27 -1.90 6.32
C VAL A 116 3.37 -1.16 5.35
N MET A 117 2.59 -1.90 4.58
CA MET A 117 1.58 -1.38 3.66
C MET A 117 0.20 -1.62 4.28
N ILE A 118 -0.65 -0.62 4.25
CA ILE A 118 -1.99 -0.66 4.86
C ILE A 118 -3.04 -0.11 3.91
N THR A 119 -4.26 -0.60 4.04
CA THR A 119 -5.43 -0.01 3.37
C THR A 119 -5.93 1.22 4.13
N ASP A 120 -6.73 2.04 3.48
CA ASP A 120 -7.40 3.20 4.06
C ASP A 120 -8.28 2.84 5.26
N GLY A 121 -8.98 1.70 5.24
CA GLY A 121 -9.75 1.22 6.38
C GLY A 121 -8.96 1.13 7.69
N VAL A 122 -7.63 0.89 7.63
CA VAL A 122 -6.76 0.92 8.81
C VAL A 122 -6.52 2.35 9.29
N LEU A 123 -6.25 3.29 8.36
CA LEU A 123 -6.02 4.69 8.70
C LEU A 123 -7.29 5.41 9.14
N ASP A 124 -8.41 5.14 8.48
CA ASP A 124 -9.70 5.78 8.74
C ASP A 124 -10.31 5.36 10.08
N ALA A 125 -9.82 4.26 10.65
CA ALA A 125 -10.11 3.86 12.01
C ALA A 125 -9.46 4.75 13.08
N LEU A 126 -8.47 5.56 12.70
CA LEU A 126 -7.76 6.46 13.60
C LEU A 126 -8.34 7.89 13.54
N PRO A 127 -8.14 8.70 14.59
CA PRO A 127 -8.64 10.08 14.64
C PRO A 127 -8.21 10.91 13.44
N VAL A 128 -9.17 11.58 12.80
CA VAL A 128 -8.96 12.40 11.60
C VAL A 128 -7.92 13.49 11.86
N GLY A 129 -6.94 13.56 10.98
CA GLY A 129 -5.84 14.53 11.04
C GLY A 129 -4.63 14.08 11.85
N GLU A 130 -4.73 12.96 12.60
CA GLU A 130 -3.62 12.39 13.37
C GLU A 130 -3.23 10.98 12.89
N GLN A 131 -3.92 10.44 11.89
CA GLN A 131 -3.82 9.05 11.42
C GLN A 131 -2.38 8.61 11.17
N ASP A 132 -1.67 9.34 10.33
CA ASP A 132 -0.30 9.01 9.95
C ASP A 132 0.66 9.07 11.15
N LEU A 133 0.53 10.08 12.01
CA LEU A 133 1.39 10.25 13.19
C LEU A 133 1.14 9.16 14.23
N LEU A 134 -0.12 8.81 14.44
CA LEU A 134 -0.50 7.71 15.32
C LEU A 134 0.01 6.38 14.78
N MET A 135 -0.11 6.14 13.48
CA MET A 135 0.42 4.93 12.85
C MET A 135 1.95 4.83 12.98
N GLU A 136 2.68 5.93 12.75
CA GLU A 136 4.14 5.98 13.00
C GLU A 136 4.47 5.62 14.46
N THR A 137 3.67 6.11 15.40
CA THR A 137 3.85 5.83 16.83
C THR A 137 3.56 4.37 17.17
N ILE A 138 2.47 3.81 16.64
CA ILE A 138 2.08 2.41 16.82
C ILE A 138 3.17 1.48 16.28
N ILE A 139 3.61 1.70 15.04
CA ILE A 139 4.66 0.89 14.41
C ILE A 139 5.99 1.03 15.16
N GLY A 140 6.35 2.25 15.58
CA GLY A 140 7.58 2.54 16.32
C GLY A 140 7.61 1.92 17.71
N GLY A 141 6.47 1.73 18.34
CA GLY A 141 6.34 1.19 19.70
C GLY A 141 6.67 -0.30 19.83
N THR A 142 6.73 -1.04 18.73
CA THR A 142 7.12 -2.47 18.74
C THR A 142 8.63 -2.65 18.74
N THR A 143 9.12 -3.56 19.58
CA THR A 143 10.57 -3.91 19.69
C THR A 143 10.91 -5.28 19.10
N GLY A 144 9.90 -6.06 18.68
CA GLY A 144 10.08 -7.41 18.14
C GLY A 144 10.48 -7.42 16.66
N GLY A 145 11.24 -8.44 16.24
CA GLY A 145 11.60 -8.70 14.83
C GLY A 145 10.60 -9.60 14.10
N ASN A 146 9.47 -9.95 14.71
CA ASN A 146 8.49 -10.86 14.12
C ASN A 146 7.38 -10.08 13.40
N PRO A 147 7.22 -10.22 12.07
CA PRO A 147 6.19 -9.51 11.32
C PRO A 147 4.76 -9.82 11.81
N LYS A 148 4.51 -11.04 12.28
CA LYS A 148 3.20 -11.42 12.81
C LYS A 148 2.87 -10.68 14.11
N GLU A 149 3.86 -10.50 14.98
CA GLU A 149 3.68 -9.74 16.23
C GLU A 149 3.43 -8.26 15.93
N LEU A 150 4.15 -7.69 14.96
CA LEU A 150 3.91 -6.31 14.52
C LEU A 150 2.51 -6.15 13.93
N ALA A 151 2.04 -7.07 13.08
CA ALA A 151 0.70 -7.03 12.51
C ALA A 151 -0.38 -7.09 13.60
N HIS A 152 -0.23 -8.00 14.56
CA HIS A 152 -1.16 -8.10 15.70
C HIS A 152 -1.17 -6.84 16.56
N HIS A 153 0.01 -6.26 16.82
CA HIS A 153 0.12 -5.03 17.58
C HIS A 153 -0.61 -3.87 16.87
N ILE A 154 -0.38 -3.72 15.55
CA ILE A 154 -1.07 -2.70 14.75
C ILE A 154 -2.59 -2.88 14.87
N LEU A 155 -3.08 -4.09 14.62
CA LEU A 155 -4.52 -4.38 14.67
C LEU A 155 -5.10 -4.09 16.05
N GLU A 156 -4.47 -4.54 17.12
CA GLU A 156 -4.93 -4.30 18.50
C GLU A 156 -5.00 -2.82 18.82
N GLN A 157 -3.96 -2.05 18.47
CA GLN A 157 -3.93 -0.62 18.73
C GLN A 157 -5.00 0.12 17.92
N VAL A 158 -5.21 -0.23 16.65
CA VAL A 158 -6.22 0.39 15.79
C VAL A 158 -7.62 0.06 16.29
N LEU A 159 -7.91 -1.20 16.64
CA LEU A 159 -9.21 -1.60 17.19
C LEU A 159 -9.56 -0.92 18.52
N ASN A 160 -8.57 -0.56 19.31
CA ASN A 160 -8.81 0.23 20.54
C ASN A 160 -9.40 1.63 20.27
N TRP A 161 -9.23 2.16 19.03
CA TRP A 161 -9.81 3.44 18.62
C TRP A 161 -11.21 3.30 18.02
N THR A 162 -11.50 2.18 17.32
CA THR A 162 -12.79 1.99 16.64
C THR A 162 -13.93 1.57 17.58
N GLY A 163 -13.62 1.07 18.76
CA GLY A 163 -14.61 0.41 19.61
C GLY A 163 -14.84 -1.04 19.15
N GLU A 164 -16.06 -1.42 18.82
CA GLU A 164 -16.40 -2.83 18.62
C GLU A 164 -16.38 -3.32 17.16
N GLU A 165 -16.52 -2.42 16.16
CA GLU A 165 -16.58 -2.86 14.75
C GLU A 165 -15.80 -1.90 13.83
N PRO A 166 -14.92 -2.43 12.95
CA PRO A 166 -14.30 -1.66 11.87
C PRO A 166 -15.38 -1.14 10.90
N MET A 167 -15.21 0.09 10.43
CA MET A 167 -16.14 0.69 9.46
C MET A 167 -15.85 0.26 8.02
N ASP A 168 -14.66 -0.32 7.79
CA ASP A 168 -14.20 -0.79 6.47
C ASP A 168 -13.21 -1.95 6.62
N ASP A 169 -12.91 -2.63 5.52
CA ASP A 169 -11.96 -3.73 5.46
C ASP A 169 -10.54 -3.28 5.79
N MET A 170 -9.94 -3.91 6.80
CA MET A 170 -8.59 -3.60 7.27
C MET A 170 -7.60 -4.64 6.75
N THR A 171 -6.68 -4.21 5.89
CA THR A 171 -5.57 -5.05 5.44
C THR A 171 -4.23 -4.43 5.81
N CYS A 172 -3.36 -5.24 6.37
CA CYS A 172 -1.98 -4.88 6.66
C CYS A 172 -1.04 -5.93 6.06
N LEU A 173 -0.21 -5.52 5.10
CA LEU A 173 0.80 -6.36 4.48
C LEU A 173 2.17 -5.94 5.02
N LEU A 174 2.89 -6.89 5.60
CA LEU A 174 4.23 -6.67 6.11
C LEU A 174 5.24 -7.50 5.33
N TYR A 175 6.32 -6.83 4.93
CA TYR A 175 7.52 -7.45 4.40
C TYR A 175 8.68 -7.17 5.36
N THR A 176 9.50 -8.17 5.64
CA THR A 176 10.77 -8.03 6.37
C THR A 176 11.89 -8.61 5.54
N SER A 177 13.05 -7.94 5.55
CA SER A 177 14.27 -8.43 4.95
C SER A 177 15.03 -9.28 5.98
N ASP A 178 14.48 -10.42 6.39
CA ASP A 178 15.27 -11.40 7.09
C ASP A 178 16.23 -12.06 6.10
N ALA A 179 17.52 -11.98 6.40
CA ALA A 179 18.47 -12.84 5.74
C ALA A 179 18.09 -14.27 6.11
N ALA A 180 17.55 -15.01 5.15
CA ALA A 180 17.28 -16.41 5.35
C ALA A 180 18.61 -17.12 5.66
N ASP A 181 18.74 -17.68 6.87
CA ASP A 181 19.77 -18.65 7.21
C ASP A 181 19.70 -19.90 6.31
#